data_5a27d12e9bd54dec2ac9700bb4a68314
#
_entry.id   5a27d12e9bd54dec2ac9700bb4a68314
#
_cell.length_a   1.000
_cell.length_b   1.000
_cell.length_c   1.000
_cell.angle_alpha   90.00
_cell.angle_beta   90.00
_cell.angle_gamma   90.00
#
_symmetry.space_group_name_H-M   'P 1'
#
loop_
_entity.id
_entity.type
_entity.pdbx_description
1 polymer ?
#
loop_
_entity_poly.entity_id
_entity_poly.type
_entity_poly.pdbx_seq_one_letter_code
_entity_poly.pdbx_strand_id
1 'polypeptide(L)'
;MSESIAQEQKRTKPIFEDIISTRASMSKEEKQVAFAFLDYCNAKNITYKWSSTNRWTLKSKSKTIGYICIGVRSRDDNSWRILLDLKELLQYEEFIQKEGLAEIIYNNVNYCERCNHINPCHRSATILGKEFSNICGVCVSFKNPDTEALDNACKIIDFRLALSHGTATRPIFAPTTNELTRIGNKLYVSGISDLTGNTNENMGNLFNGKYNSYFYAGPYEHMSTGDSHNIVFELDTPVALNMYSLVTGLRLDVPNSWELYGATSKDGAWTLIDSPTEFPKPVTLYTERAFSIDTPKAYRHYRIKLNGSYFVLSQIHLYTK
;
A
#
# COMPACT_ATOMS: atom_id res chain seq x y z
N MET A 1 28.40 20.83 -36.00
CA MET A 1 28.15 19.61 -35.17
C MET A 1 26.64 19.55 -34.87
N SER A 2 25.96 18.50 -35.23
CA SER A 2 24.51 18.36 -34.95
C SER A 2 24.29 18.20 -33.44
N GLU A 3 23.32 18.90 -32.93
CA GLU A 3 22.87 18.79 -31.52
C GLU A 3 22.49 17.32 -31.22
N SER A 4 22.90 16.79 -30.07
CA SER A 4 22.48 15.43 -29.69
C SER A 4 21.00 15.42 -29.26
N ILE A 5 20.30 14.29 -29.45
CA ILE A 5 18.89 14.12 -29.00
C ILE A 5 18.74 14.51 -27.52
N ALA A 6 19.73 14.17 -26.68
CA ALA A 6 19.69 14.51 -25.27
C ALA A 6 19.73 16.02 -25.00
N GLN A 7 20.54 16.76 -25.76
CA GLN A 7 20.63 18.22 -25.65
C GLN A 7 19.35 18.88 -26.15
N GLU A 8 18.86 18.43 -27.31
CA GLU A 8 17.60 18.91 -27.87
C GLU A 8 16.43 18.71 -26.90
N GLN A 9 16.22 17.49 -26.40
CA GLN A 9 15.12 17.19 -25.48
C GLN A 9 15.28 17.90 -24.14
N LYS A 10 16.49 18.12 -23.65
CA LYS A 10 16.73 18.92 -22.43
C LYS A 10 16.28 20.37 -22.63
N ARG A 11 16.46 20.92 -23.83
CA ARG A 11 16.06 22.28 -24.19
C ARG A 11 14.56 22.40 -24.45
N THR A 12 13.99 21.46 -25.21
CA THR A 12 12.58 21.51 -25.66
C THR A 12 11.60 20.90 -24.69
N LYS A 13 12.04 19.96 -23.85
CA LYS A 13 11.18 19.16 -22.93
C LYS A 13 9.93 18.64 -23.64
N PRO A 14 10.09 17.82 -24.68
CA PRO A 14 9.00 17.46 -25.59
C PRO A 14 7.85 16.77 -24.82
N ILE A 15 6.63 17.02 -25.27
CA ILE A 15 5.48 16.24 -24.82
C ILE A 15 5.46 14.87 -25.48
N PHE A 16 4.89 13.87 -24.83
CA PHE A 16 4.95 12.51 -25.32
C PHE A 16 4.13 12.32 -26.60
N GLU A 17 3.00 13.00 -26.71
CA GLU A 17 2.12 13.01 -27.88
C GLU A 17 2.85 13.42 -29.18
N ASP A 18 3.66 14.47 -29.10
CA ASP A 18 4.41 14.94 -30.26
C ASP A 18 5.42 13.88 -30.72
N ILE A 19 6.08 13.23 -29.75
CA ILE A 19 7.04 12.18 -30.06
C ILE A 19 6.35 10.96 -30.71
N ILE A 20 5.20 10.52 -30.20
CA ILE A 20 4.43 9.42 -30.79
C ILE A 20 4.00 9.79 -32.21
N SER A 21 3.44 10.96 -32.39
CA SER A 21 2.88 11.43 -33.66
C SER A 21 3.93 11.45 -34.77
N THR A 22 5.13 11.94 -34.45
CA THR A 22 6.22 12.14 -35.41
C THR A 22 7.10 10.89 -35.63
N ARG A 23 6.99 9.88 -34.77
CA ARG A 23 7.87 8.70 -34.82
C ARG A 23 7.46 7.75 -35.94
N ALA A 24 8.25 7.75 -37.01
CA ALA A 24 8.00 6.89 -38.18
C ALA A 24 8.17 5.40 -37.93
N SER A 25 8.95 5.03 -36.89
CA SER A 25 9.24 3.63 -36.56
C SER A 25 8.16 2.92 -35.76
N MET A 26 7.15 3.65 -35.24
CA MET A 26 5.99 3.04 -34.58
C MET A 26 4.91 2.72 -35.60
N SER A 27 4.34 1.52 -35.51
CA SER A 27 3.20 1.13 -36.33
C SER A 27 1.94 1.97 -35.95
N LYS A 28 0.94 1.93 -36.80
CA LYS A 28 -0.34 2.61 -36.53
C LYS A 28 -0.99 2.06 -35.26
N GLU A 29 -0.93 0.76 -35.06
CA GLU A 29 -1.48 0.04 -33.92
C GLU A 29 -0.75 0.42 -32.64
N GLU A 30 0.60 0.45 -32.64
CA GLU A 30 1.40 0.89 -31.50
C GLU A 30 1.10 2.33 -31.10
N LYS A 31 0.90 3.23 -32.07
CA LYS A 31 0.49 4.61 -31.82
C LYS A 31 -0.90 4.67 -31.19
N GLN A 32 -1.86 3.88 -31.67
CA GLN A 32 -3.21 3.83 -31.11
C GLN A 32 -3.18 3.40 -29.63
N VAL A 33 -2.43 2.33 -29.30
CA VAL A 33 -2.27 1.86 -27.92
C VAL A 33 -1.60 2.91 -27.04
N ALA A 34 -0.58 3.61 -27.57
CA ALA A 34 0.09 4.67 -26.83
C ALA A 34 -0.84 5.87 -26.56
N PHE A 35 -1.66 6.27 -27.53
CA PHE A 35 -2.68 7.32 -27.31
C PHE A 35 -3.77 6.87 -26.34
N ALA A 36 -4.26 5.62 -26.44
CA ALA A 36 -5.22 5.07 -25.48
C ALA A 36 -4.68 5.11 -24.04
N PHE A 37 -3.38 4.86 -23.86
CA PHE A 37 -2.73 5.01 -22.55
C PHE A 37 -2.74 6.48 -22.06
N LEU A 38 -2.51 7.45 -22.94
CA LEU A 38 -2.56 8.86 -22.57
C LEU A 38 -3.98 9.30 -22.21
N ASP A 39 -4.98 8.84 -22.96
CA ASP A 39 -6.40 9.09 -22.65
C ASP A 39 -6.76 8.50 -21.28
N TYR A 40 -6.30 7.29 -20.98
CA TYR A 40 -6.43 6.70 -19.64
C TYR A 40 -5.76 7.57 -18.56
N CYS A 41 -4.52 8.02 -18.80
CA CYS A 41 -3.82 8.90 -17.86
C CYS A 41 -4.60 10.19 -17.59
N ASN A 42 -5.12 10.82 -18.63
CA ASN A 42 -5.92 12.04 -18.54
C ASN A 42 -7.22 11.80 -17.76
N ALA A 43 -7.93 10.71 -18.03
CA ALA A 43 -9.15 10.33 -17.32
C ALA A 43 -8.92 10.08 -15.82
N LYS A 44 -7.74 9.58 -15.45
CA LYS A 44 -7.33 9.32 -14.05
C LYS A 44 -6.59 10.49 -13.39
N ASN A 45 -6.45 11.64 -14.04
CA ASN A 45 -5.68 12.79 -13.57
C ASN A 45 -4.21 12.43 -13.27
N ILE A 46 -3.61 11.58 -14.09
CA ILE A 46 -2.19 11.24 -14.06
C ILE A 46 -1.46 12.19 -14.98
N THR A 47 -0.50 12.92 -14.44
CA THR A 47 0.36 13.79 -15.25
C THR A 47 1.57 13.01 -15.76
N TYR A 48 1.98 13.31 -17.00
CA TYR A 48 3.19 12.75 -17.61
C TYR A 48 4.07 13.89 -18.12
N LYS A 49 5.23 14.05 -17.51
CA LYS A 49 6.15 15.15 -17.84
C LYS A 49 7.52 14.64 -18.18
N TRP A 50 8.14 15.21 -19.20
CA TRP A 50 9.52 14.90 -19.58
C TRP A 50 10.44 15.02 -18.36
N SER A 51 11.30 14.02 -18.15
CA SER A 51 12.22 13.96 -17.00
C SER A 51 13.68 13.68 -17.42
N SER A 52 13.88 13.00 -18.51
CA SER A 52 15.20 12.78 -19.11
C SER A 52 15.04 12.32 -20.56
N THR A 53 16.14 12.12 -21.28
CA THR A 53 16.11 11.69 -22.68
C THR A 53 15.21 10.47 -22.86
N ASN A 54 14.20 10.61 -23.73
CA ASN A 54 13.21 9.58 -24.05
C ASN A 54 12.44 9.02 -22.85
N ARG A 55 12.26 9.83 -21.78
CA ARG A 55 11.60 9.38 -20.56
C ARG A 55 10.67 10.46 -20.01
N TRP A 56 9.44 10.06 -19.72
CA TRP A 56 8.41 10.88 -19.08
C TRP A 56 8.00 10.26 -17.75
N THR A 57 7.96 11.06 -16.70
CA THR A 57 7.55 10.60 -15.37
C THR A 57 6.04 10.69 -15.23
N LEU A 58 5.42 9.56 -14.88
CA LEU A 58 4.01 9.47 -14.52
C LEU A 58 3.83 9.85 -13.05
N LYS A 59 2.95 10.80 -12.77
CA LYS A 59 2.64 11.22 -11.39
C LYS A 59 1.13 11.29 -11.18
N SER A 60 0.70 10.77 -10.04
CA SER A 60 -0.60 11.05 -9.47
C SER A 60 -0.43 11.94 -8.24
N LYS A 61 -1.06 13.11 -8.25
CA LYS A 61 -0.79 14.16 -7.25
C LYS A 61 0.72 14.49 -7.23
N SER A 62 1.39 14.30 -6.10
CA SER A 62 2.85 14.53 -5.96
C SER A 62 3.69 13.24 -6.09
N LYS A 63 3.05 12.05 -6.12
CA LYS A 63 3.76 10.76 -6.10
C LYS A 63 4.07 10.27 -7.51
N THR A 64 5.31 9.84 -7.73
CA THR A 64 5.69 9.13 -8.95
C THR A 64 5.13 7.71 -8.91
N ILE A 65 4.39 7.33 -9.94
CA ILE A 65 3.81 5.98 -10.09
C ILE A 65 4.54 5.15 -11.13
N GLY A 66 5.29 5.78 -12.02
CA GLY A 66 6.01 5.08 -13.07
C GLY A 66 6.60 6.03 -14.11
N TYR A 67 6.89 5.48 -15.26
CA TYR A 67 7.49 6.20 -16.36
C TYR A 67 6.98 5.67 -17.71
N ILE A 68 6.93 6.55 -18.70
CA ILE A 68 6.88 6.17 -20.09
C ILE A 68 8.29 6.34 -20.64
N CYS A 69 8.78 5.37 -21.40
CA CYS A 69 10.09 5.42 -22.02
C CYS A 69 9.98 5.06 -23.52
N ILE A 70 10.81 5.67 -24.37
CA ILE A 70 10.93 5.33 -25.77
C ILE A 70 12.38 4.99 -26.06
N GLY A 71 12.63 3.79 -26.59
CA GLY A 71 13.97 3.27 -26.82
C GLY A 71 14.76 3.19 -25.51
N VAL A 72 15.56 2.17 -25.37
CA VAL A 72 16.42 2.05 -24.19
C VAL A 72 17.86 1.93 -24.66
N ARG A 73 18.57 3.07 -24.60
CA ARG A 73 20.04 3.16 -24.73
C ARG A 73 20.67 2.73 -26.06
N SER A 74 19.95 2.18 -27.04
CA SER A 74 20.49 1.97 -28.39
C SER A 74 19.72 2.81 -29.40
N ARG A 75 20.43 3.31 -30.43
CA ARG A 75 19.82 4.07 -31.53
C ARG A 75 18.76 3.28 -32.31
N ASP A 76 18.83 1.95 -32.22
CA ASP A 76 18.00 1.02 -32.99
C ASP A 76 16.83 0.44 -32.17
N ASP A 77 16.71 0.79 -30.88
CA ASP A 77 15.58 0.34 -30.04
C ASP A 77 14.40 1.32 -30.19
N ASN A 78 13.48 0.98 -31.06
CA ASN A 78 12.27 1.74 -31.35
C ASN A 78 11.11 1.41 -30.40
N SER A 79 11.34 0.54 -29.43
CA SER A 79 10.31 0.14 -28.49
C SER A 79 9.89 1.30 -27.59
N TRP A 80 8.60 1.39 -27.31
CA TRP A 80 8.12 2.16 -26.19
C TRP A 80 7.71 1.25 -25.05
N ARG A 81 7.68 1.77 -23.83
CA ARG A 81 7.32 0.97 -22.66
C ARG A 81 6.70 1.78 -21.54
N ILE A 82 5.83 1.13 -20.80
CA ILE A 82 5.29 1.60 -19.52
C ILE A 82 6.09 0.88 -18.44
N LEU A 83 6.75 1.65 -17.56
CA LEU A 83 7.55 1.13 -16.46
C LEU A 83 6.88 1.53 -15.14
N LEU A 84 6.45 0.57 -14.32
CA LEU A 84 5.77 0.82 -13.05
C LEU A 84 6.63 0.33 -11.88
N ASP A 85 6.85 1.18 -10.89
CA ASP A 85 7.55 0.83 -9.66
C ASP A 85 6.63 -0.01 -8.75
N LEU A 86 7.11 -1.16 -8.27
CA LEU A 86 6.36 -2.09 -7.44
C LEU A 86 6.61 -1.93 -5.93
N LYS A 87 7.61 -1.17 -5.51
CA LYS A 87 8.06 -1.13 -4.11
C LYS A 87 6.92 -0.89 -3.12
N GLU A 88 6.04 0.06 -3.42
CA GLU A 88 4.88 0.33 -2.58
C GLU A 88 3.77 -0.72 -2.69
N LEU A 89 3.77 -1.55 -3.74
CA LEU A 89 2.76 -2.57 -4.00
C LEU A 89 3.08 -3.89 -3.31
N LEU A 90 4.36 -4.23 -3.12
CA LEU A 90 4.77 -5.53 -2.56
C LEU A 90 4.22 -5.76 -1.14
N GLN A 91 3.92 -4.70 -0.40
CA GLN A 91 3.29 -4.79 0.91
C GLN A 91 1.82 -5.29 0.87
N TYR A 92 1.24 -5.46 -0.33
CA TYR A 92 -0.13 -5.89 -0.55
C TYR A 92 -0.19 -7.23 -1.28
N GLU A 93 0.79 -8.11 -1.05
CA GLU A 93 0.99 -9.37 -1.76
C GLU A 93 -0.28 -10.21 -1.85
N GLU A 94 -0.98 -10.43 -0.74
CA GLU A 94 -2.17 -11.27 -0.74
C GLU A 94 -3.33 -10.67 -1.55
N PHE A 95 -3.48 -9.36 -1.49
CA PHE A 95 -4.49 -8.69 -2.33
C PHE A 95 -4.12 -8.82 -3.81
N ILE A 96 -2.86 -8.61 -4.15
CA ILE A 96 -2.35 -8.76 -5.51
C ILE A 96 -2.60 -10.19 -6.02
N GLN A 97 -2.39 -11.20 -5.19
CA GLN A 97 -2.68 -12.59 -5.53
C GLN A 97 -4.18 -12.83 -5.72
N LYS A 98 -5.01 -12.33 -4.80
CA LYS A 98 -6.46 -12.48 -4.86
C LYS A 98 -7.09 -11.81 -6.09
N GLU A 99 -6.59 -10.66 -6.48
CA GLU A 99 -7.05 -9.91 -7.67
C GLU A 99 -6.44 -10.45 -8.99
N GLY A 100 -5.66 -11.53 -8.92
CA GLY A 100 -5.03 -12.12 -10.10
C GLY A 100 -3.91 -11.26 -10.71
N LEU A 101 -3.42 -10.25 -10.01
CA LEU A 101 -2.37 -9.36 -10.50
C LEU A 101 -0.97 -9.97 -10.38
N ALA A 102 -0.79 -11.03 -9.59
CA ALA A 102 0.51 -11.64 -9.34
C ALA A 102 1.14 -12.18 -10.64
N GLU A 103 0.37 -12.93 -11.44
CA GLU A 103 0.85 -13.46 -12.72
C GLU A 103 1.17 -12.34 -13.71
N ILE A 104 0.38 -11.27 -13.74
CA ILE A 104 0.67 -10.09 -14.57
C ILE A 104 2.01 -9.49 -14.16
N ILE A 105 2.26 -9.36 -12.86
CA ILE A 105 3.53 -8.84 -12.32
C ILE A 105 4.68 -9.77 -12.69
N TYR A 106 4.56 -11.08 -12.45
CA TYR A 106 5.62 -12.06 -12.74
C TYR A 106 6.02 -12.07 -14.21
N ASN A 107 5.04 -12.02 -15.11
CA ASN A 107 5.28 -12.06 -16.55
C ASN A 107 5.88 -10.76 -17.12
N ASN A 108 5.82 -9.67 -16.35
CA ASN A 108 6.30 -8.35 -16.77
C ASN A 108 7.44 -7.80 -15.90
N VAL A 109 8.09 -8.64 -15.08
CA VAL A 109 9.26 -8.20 -14.30
C VAL A 109 10.32 -7.60 -15.23
N ASN A 110 10.85 -6.44 -14.87
CA ASN A 110 11.80 -5.73 -15.69
C ASN A 110 13.21 -6.35 -15.58
N TYR A 111 13.53 -7.27 -16.46
CA TYR A 111 14.86 -7.87 -16.53
C TYR A 111 15.90 -6.91 -17.09
N CYS A 112 17.15 -7.09 -16.66
CA CYS A 112 18.28 -6.31 -17.13
C CYS A 112 18.73 -6.82 -18.50
N GLU A 113 18.23 -6.22 -19.57
CA GLU A 113 18.56 -6.61 -20.95
C GLU A 113 19.97 -6.17 -21.37
N ARG A 114 20.57 -5.17 -20.71
CA ARG A 114 21.80 -4.53 -21.21
C ARG A 114 22.62 -3.79 -20.14
N CYS A 115 23.04 -4.44 -19.12
CA CYS A 115 24.24 -3.93 -18.46
C CYS A 115 25.48 -4.49 -19.15
N ASN A 116 25.84 -3.91 -20.30
CA ASN A 116 27.14 -4.14 -20.97
C ASN A 116 28.29 -3.56 -20.14
N HIS A 117 28.21 -3.66 -18.84
CA HIS A 117 29.22 -3.12 -17.96
C HIS A 117 30.10 -4.25 -17.46
N ILE A 118 31.36 -3.92 -17.35
CA ILE A 118 32.42 -4.73 -16.74
C ILE A 118 31.97 -5.33 -15.39
N ASN A 119 30.93 -4.76 -14.78
CA ASN A 119 30.21 -5.30 -13.61
C ASN A 119 28.70 -5.34 -13.89
N PRO A 120 28.15 -6.45 -14.38
CA PRO A 120 26.71 -6.64 -14.50
C PRO A 120 26.09 -6.46 -13.11
N CYS A 121 25.05 -5.62 -13.04
CA CYS A 121 24.31 -5.47 -11.79
C CYS A 121 23.42 -6.70 -11.55
N HIS A 122 23.99 -7.83 -11.18
CA HIS A 122 23.28 -9.08 -10.84
C HIS A 122 22.35 -8.86 -9.63
N ARG A 123 21.35 -7.98 -9.82
CA ARG A 123 20.38 -7.71 -8.77
C ARG A 123 19.36 -8.84 -8.74
N SER A 124 19.12 -9.34 -7.55
CA SER A 124 18.02 -10.24 -7.27
C SER A 124 17.06 -9.57 -6.31
N ALA A 125 15.80 -9.92 -6.39
CA ALA A 125 14.80 -9.54 -5.40
C ALA A 125 13.69 -10.58 -5.34
N THR A 126 13.09 -10.70 -4.18
CA THR A 126 11.86 -11.45 -4.00
C THR A 126 10.68 -10.52 -4.30
N ILE A 127 9.84 -10.91 -5.24
CA ILE A 127 8.64 -10.18 -5.65
C ILE A 127 7.47 -11.12 -5.43
N LEU A 128 6.56 -10.78 -4.52
CA LEU A 128 5.39 -11.58 -4.16
C LEU A 128 5.76 -13.06 -3.89
N GLY A 129 6.71 -13.27 -3.00
CA GLY A 129 7.17 -14.61 -2.59
C GLY A 129 8.02 -15.36 -3.61
N LYS A 130 8.19 -14.87 -4.85
CA LYS A 130 8.98 -15.49 -5.91
C LYS A 130 10.30 -14.77 -6.11
N GLU A 131 11.40 -15.53 -6.22
CA GLU A 131 12.73 -14.97 -6.46
C GLU A 131 12.96 -14.68 -7.94
N PHE A 132 13.50 -13.51 -8.23
CA PHE A 132 13.89 -13.06 -9.55
C PHE A 132 15.34 -12.61 -9.53
N SER A 133 16.12 -13.07 -10.50
CA SER A 133 17.51 -12.68 -10.72
C SER A 133 17.64 -11.83 -11.99
N ASN A 134 18.74 -11.08 -12.09
CA ASN A 134 19.05 -10.23 -13.26
C ASN A 134 17.96 -9.18 -13.55
N ILE A 135 17.33 -8.63 -12.53
CA ILE A 135 16.31 -7.60 -12.68
C ILE A 135 16.88 -6.18 -12.65
N CYS A 136 16.25 -5.27 -13.38
CA CYS A 136 16.60 -3.85 -13.40
C CYS A 136 15.73 -3.05 -12.41
N GLY A 137 15.86 -3.37 -11.12
CA GLY A 137 15.04 -2.78 -10.05
C GLY A 137 13.71 -3.54 -9.84
N VAL A 138 13.02 -3.20 -8.76
CA VAL A 138 11.73 -3.82 -8.38
C VAL A 138 10.63 -3.07 -9.13
N CYS A 139 10.45 -3.43 -10.40
CA CYS A 139 9.46 -2.81 -11.30
C CYS A 139 9.00 -3.77 -12.38
N VAL A 140 7.84 -3.49 -12.97
CA VAL A 140 7.34 -4.16 -14.17
C VAL A 140 7.52 -3.28 -15.39
N SER A 141 7.70 -3.90 -16.55
CA SER A 141 7.92 -3.24 -17.84
C SER A 141 7.04 -3.86 -18.91
N PHE A 142 6.06 -3.10 -19.37
CA PHE A 142 5.23 -3.46 -20.53
C PHE A 142 5.88 -2.86 -21.78
N LYS A 143 6.58 -3.68 -22.53
CA LYS A 143 7.32 -3.28 -23.75
C LYS A 143 6.43 -3.46 -24.97
N ASN A 144 6.29 -2.40 -25.79
CA ASN A 144 5.37 -2.35 -26.93
C ASN A 144 4.02 -3.00 -26.60
N PRO A 145 3.34 -2.54 -25.52
CA PRO A 145 2.11 -3.20 -25.09
C PRO A 145 1.09 -3.19 -26.22
N ASP A 146 0.43 -4.32 -26.41
CA ASP A 146 -0.83 -4.43 -27.12
C ASP A 146 -1.99 -4.00 -26.19
N THR A 147 -3.22 -4.14 -26.64
CA THR A 147 -4.40 -3.75 -25.86
C THR A 147 -4.52 -4.53 -24.55
N GLU A 148 -4.23 -5.83 -24.55
CA GLU A 148 -4.31 -6.66 -23.34
C GLU A 148 -3.21 -6.28 -22.34
N ALA A 149 -1.99 -6.09 -22.79
CA ALA A 149 -0.88 -5.66 -21.96
C ALA A 149 -1.09 -4.25 -21.43
N LEU A 150 -1.73 -3.36 -22.20
CA LEU A 150 -2.15 -2.03 -21.72
C LEU A 150 -3.19 -2.14 -20.61
N ASP A 151 -4.23 -2.96 -20.79
CA ASP A 151 -5.25 -3.19 -19.76
C ASP A 151 -4.62 -3.73 -18.47
N ASN A 152 -3.66 -4.62 -18.57
CA ASN A 152 -2.92 -5.16 -17.45
C ASN A 152 -2.06 -4.09 -16.75
N ALA A 153 -1.41 -3.20 -17.49
CA ALA A 153 -0.70 -2.05 -16.92
C ALA A 153 -1.67 -1.11 -16.19
N CYS A 154 -2.83 -0.82 -16.79
CA CYS A 154 -3.87 0.01 -16.20
C CYS A 154 -4.44 -0.59 -14.91
N LYS A 155 -4.66 -1.91 -14.82
CA LYS A 155 -5.08 -2.58 -13.57
C LYS A 155 -4.09 -2.36 -12.44
N ILE A 156 -2.78 -2.47 -12.69
CA ILE A 156 -1.74 -2.21 -11.68
C ILE A 156 -1.76 -0.73 -11.26
N ILE A 157 -1.95 0.19 -12.21
CA ILE A 157 -2.05 1.62 -11.91
C ILE A 157 -3.32 1.90 -11.10
N ASP A 158 -4.48 1.37 -11.50
CA ASP A 158 -5.74 1.54 -10.78
C ASP A 158 -5.65 1.04 -9.35
N PHE A 159 -5.04 -0.12 -9.15
CA PHE A 159 -4.77 -0.64 -7.83
C PHE A 159 -3.90 0.32 -7.00
N ARG A 160 -2.82 0.84 -7.59
CA ARG A 160 -1.95 1.81 -6.93
C ARG A 160 -2.66 3.13 -6.60
N LEU A 161 -3.49 3.61 -7.50
CA LEU A 161 -4.29 4.83 -7.28
C LEU A 161 -5.31 4.61 -6.16
N ALA A 162 -6.00 3.47 -6.15
CA ALA A 162 -6.94 3.10 -5.12
C ALA A 162 -6.29 3.07 -3.72
N LEU A 163 -5.07 2.51 -3.62
CA LEU A 163 -4.27 2.57 -2.39
C LEU A 163 -3.92 4.00 -1.97
N SER A 164 -3.56 4.85 -2.95
CA SER A 164 -3.17 6.24 -2.69
C SER A 164 -4.33 7.14 -2.28
N HIS A 165 -5.55 6.81 -2.71
CA HIS A 165 -6.77 7.55 -2.41
C HIS A 165 -7.52 7.00 -1.18
N GLY A 166 -7.01 5.93 -0.55
CA GLY A 166 -7.69 5.26 0.57
C GLY A 166 -8.99 4.57 0.15
N THR A 167 -9.22 4.37 -1.16
CA THR A 167 -10.39 3.68 -1.71
C THR A 167 -10.15 2.19 -1.91
N ALA A 168 -8.90 1.74 -1.97
CA ALA A 168 -8.61 0.32 -1.86
C ALA A 168 -8.89 -0.11 -0.42
N THR A 169 -9.90 -0.89 -0.25
CA THR A 169 -10.02 -1.71 0.95
C THR A 169 -8.79 -2.58 1.00
N ARG A 170 -7.89 -2.32 1.97
CA ARG A 170 -6.76 -3.21 2.22
C ARG A 170 -7.29 -4.60 2.44
N PRO A 171 -6.53 -5.63 1.99
CA PRO A 171 -6.91 -6.98 2.31
C PRO A 171 -6.98 -7.10 3.83
N ILE A 172 -8.20 -7.24 4.31
CA ILE A 172 -8.45 -7.62 5.66
C ILE A 172 -8.09 -9.09 5.66
N PHE A 173 -7.14 -9.51 6.49
CA PHE A 173 -7.03 -10.89 6.92
C PHE A 173 -8.23 -11.21 7.81
N ALA A 174 -9.41 -10.99 7.27
CA ALA A 174 -10.62 -11.51 7.85
C ALA A 174 -10.64 -13.01 7.56
N PRO A 175 -11.00 -13.85 8.51
CA PRO A 175 -11.36 -15.21 8.19
C PRO A 175 -12.38 -15.17 7.05
N THR A 176 -12.25 -16.05 6.09
CA THR A 176 -13.03 -16.15 4.84
C THR A 176 -14.53 -16.44 5.06
N THR A 177 -15.08 -15.98 6.16
CA THR A 177 -16.50 -16.08 6.43
C THR A 177 -17.17 -14.79 5.98
N ASN A 178 -17.96 -14.88 4.91
CA ASN A 178 -18.86 -13.82 4.42
C ASN A 178 -19.92 -13.37 5.45
N GLU A 179 -19.76 -13.78 6.70
CA GLU A 179 -20.73 -13.60 7.78
C GLU A 179 -20.39 -12.43 8.71
N LEU A 180 -19.16 -11.86 8.63
CA LEU A 180 -18.72 -10.79 9.51
C LEU A 180 -18.92 -9.44 8.85
N THR A 181 -19.71 -8.60 9.46
CA THR A 181 -19.85 -7.21 9.04
C THR A 181 -18.83 -6.36 9.79
N ARG A 182 -17.97 -5.66 9.04
CA ARG A 182 -17.10 -4.65 9.63
C ARG A 182 -18.01 -3.55 10.18
N ILE A 183 -17.89 -3.28 11.48
CA ILE A 183 -18.50 -2.12 12.10
C ILE A 183 -17.80 -0.93 11.47
N GLY A 184 -18.49 -0.24 10.56
CA GLY A 184 -17.89 0.75 9.64
C GLY A 184 -17.27 1.94 10.35
N ASN A 185 -16.64 2.85 9.58
CA ASN A 185 -15.96 4.07 10.01
C ASN A 185 -16.84 5.08 10.79
N LYS A 186 -18.09 4.74 11.10
CA LYS A 186 -19.03 5.50 11.95
C LYS A 186 -19.01 5.04 13.41
N LEU A 187 -17.97 4.37 13.85
CA LEU A 187 -17.74 4.26 15.28
C LEU A 187 -17.44 5.67 15.79
N TYR A 188 -18.46 6.32 16.30
CA TYR A 188 -18.27 7.47 17.19
C TYR A 188 -17.67 6.91 18.47
N VAL A 189 -16.36 6.82 18.48
CA VAL A 189 -15.62 6.58 19.70
C VAL A 189 -15.72 7.89 20.49
N SER A 190 -16.78 8.05 21.23
CA SER A 190 -16.91 9.14 22.18
C SER A 190 -16.00 8.84 23.35
N GLY A 191 -14.96 9.64 23.54
CA GLY A 191 -14.10 9.55 24.71
C GLY A 191 -13.07 8.43 24.65
N ILE A 192 -12.10 8.54 23.76
CA ILE A 192 -10.84 7.79 23.87
C ILE A 192 -10.08 8.42 25.04
N SER A 193 -9.91 7.67 26.10
CA SER A 193 -9.08 8.07 27.22
C SER A 193 -8.01 7.02 27.46
N ASP A 194 -6.77 7.45 27.60
CA ASP A 194 -5.76 6.62 28.22
C ASP A 194 -5.92 6.71 29.75
N LEU A 195 -6.21 5.59 30.40
CA LEU A 195 -6.33 5.52 31.86
C LEU A 195 -4.98 5.73 32.56
N THR A 196 -3.88 5.68 31.83
CA THR A 196 -2.51 5.92 32.36
C THR A 196 -2.14 7.40 32.38
N GLY A 197 -3.02 8.30 31.91
CA GLY A 197 -2.79 9.75 31.91
C GLY A 197 -1.85 10.25 30.83
N ASN A 198 -1.45 9.38 29.91
CA ASN A 198 -0.63 9.73 28.76
C ASN A 198 -1.52 10.35 27.68
N THR A 199 -1.51 11.67 27.56
CA THR A 199 -2.22 12.43 26.52
C THR A 199 -1.54 12.27 25.16
N ASN A 200 -1.40 11.04 24.68
CA ASN A 200 -0.93 10.83 23.33
C ASN A 200 -2.02 11.24 22.37
N GLU A 201 -1.89 12.41 21.75
CA GLU A 201 -2.87 13.07 20.87
C GLU A 201 -3.33 12.21 19.70
N ASN A 202 -2.69 11.04 19.50
CA ASN A 202 -2.87 10.19 18.34
C ASN A 202 -3.71 8.93 18.56
N MET A 203 -4.27 8.69 19.75
CA MET A 203 -5.14 7.51 19.98
C MET A 203 -6.36 7.48 19.05
N GLY A 204 -6.93 8.64 18.73
CA GLY A 204 -8.00 8.77 17.74
C GLY A 204 -7.63 8.25 16.36
N ASN A 205 -6.35 8.20 16.04
CA ASN A 205 -5.86 7.66 14.78
C ASN A 205 -6.16 6.18 14.61
N LEU A 206 -6.28 5.42 15.70
CA LEU A 206 -6.59 3.99 15.66
C LEU A 206 -7.97 3.67 15.08
N PHE A 207 -8.88 4.64 15.05
CA PHE A 207 -10.28 4.45 14.64
C PHE A 207 -10.72 5.37 13.49
N ASN A 208 -9.83 6.21 12.96
CA ASN A 208 -10.20 7.22 11.94
C ASN A 208 -10.27 6.68 10.50
N GLY A 209 -9.97 5.40 10.28
CA GLY A 209 -9.97 4.77 8.96
C GLY A 209 -8.81 5.21 8.03
N LYS A 210 -7.87 6.01 8.53
CA LYS A 210 -6.73 6.54 7.74
C LYS A 210 -5.47 5.77 8.09
N TYR A 211 -5.02 4.89 7.22
CA TYR A 211 -3.82 4.08 7.46
C TYR A 211 -2.50 4.86 7.52
N ASN A 212 -2.47 6.06 7.00
CA ASN A 212 -1.31 6.96 7.08
C ASN A 212 -1.25 7.78 8.37
N SER A 213 -2.24 7.66 9.24
CA SER A 213 -2.23 8.11 10.61
C SER A 213 -1.96 6.92 11.54
N TYR A 214 -1.30 7.14 12.65
CA TYR A 214 -0.88 6.04 13.52
C TYR A 214 -0.85 6.48 14.98
N PHE A 215 -1.01 5.51 15.85
CA PHE A 215 -0.69 5.59 17.25
C PHE A 215 0.73 5.09 17.47
N TYR A 216 1.52 5.86 18.16
CA TYR A 216 2.90 5.57 18.48
C TYR A 216 3.06 5.40 20.00
N ALA A 217 3.53 4.23 20.41
CA ALA A 217 4.02 3.99 21.76
C ALA A 217 5.54 3.85 21.72
N GLY A 218 6.27 4.71 22.37
CA GLY A 218 7.73 4.66 22.38
C GLY A 218 8.36 5.63 23.35
N PRO A 219 9.64 5.45 23.65
CA PRO A 219 10.35 6.28 24.58
C PRO A 219 10.59 7.67 23.99
N TYR A 220 9.67 8.59 24.22
CA TYR A 220 10.07 9.97 24.40
C TYR A 220 10.48 10.12 25.85
N GLU A 221 11.71 10.46 26.10
CA GLU A 221 12.50 10.79 27.29
C GLU A 221 11.96 10.50 28.71
N HIS A 222 10.72 10.04 28.87
CA HIS A 222 10.04 9.88 30.18
C HIS A 222 9.21 8.59 30.35
N MET A 223 9.30 7.62 29.43
CA MET A 223 8.53 6.37 29.58
C MET A 223 9.42 5.25 30.15
N SER A 224 8.99 4.72 31.29
CA SER A 224 9.61 3.56 31.94
C SER A 224 9.40 2.29 31.12
N THR A 225 10.40 1.41 31.12
CA THR A 225 10.31 0.06 30.53
C THR A 225 9.24 -0.75 31.26
N GLY A 226 8.18 -1.10 30.56
CA GLY A 226 7.09 -1.91 31.10
C GLY A 226 5.69 -1.30 30.96
N ASP A 227 5.55 -0.19 30.26
CA ASP A 227 4.29 0.54 30.18
C ASP A 227 3.25 -0.19 29.34
N SER A 228 2.03 -0.25 29.86
CA SER A 228 0.86 -0.70 29.13
C SER A 228 -0.03 0.50 28.78
N HIS A 229 -0.55 0.49 27.55
CA HIS A 229 -1.49 1.51 27.08
C HIS A 229 -2.92 0.98 27.16
N ASN A 230 -3.78 1.64 27.93
CA ASN A 230 -5.18 1.27 28.10
C ASN A 230 -6.07 2.18 27.26
N ILE A 231 -6.45 1.73 26.09
CA ILE A 231 -7.29 2.48 25.16
C ILE A 231 -8.73 2.06 25.39
N VAL A 232 -9.55 2.98 25.90
CA VAL A 232 -10.98 2.77 26.13
C VAL A 232 -11.77 3.43 25.01
N PHE A 233 -12.74 2.72 24.47
CA PHE A 233 -13.66 3.24 23.46
C PHE A 233 -15.09 2.78 23.72
N GLU A 234 -16.04 3.58 23.28
CA GLU A 234 -17.47 3.36 23.46
C GLU A 234 -18.15 3.20 22.10
N LEU A 235 -19.08 2.26 22.01
CA LEU A 235 -19.95 2.08 20.85
C LEU A 235 -21.31 2.74 21.11
N ASP A 236 -21.96 3.21 20.05
CA ASP A 236 -23.29 3.87 20.15
C ASP A 236 -24.33 2.95 20.79
N THR A 237 -24.26 1.67 20.52
CA THR A 237 -25.10 0.61 21.10
C THR A 237 -24.25 -0.56 21.56
N PRO A 238 -24.74 -1.38 22.52
CA PRO A 238 -24.07 -2.62 22.86
C PRO A 238 -23.98 -3.56 21.65
N VAL A 239 -22.78 -4.02 21.33
CA VAL A 239 -22.50 -4.93 20.22
C VAL A 239 -21.69 -6.12 20.69
N ALA A 240 -22.02 -7.32 20.24
CA ALA A 240 -21.19 -8.51 20.43
C ALA A 240 -20.13 -8.57 19.32
N LEU A 241 -18.88 -8.32 19.66
CA LEU A 241 -17.77 -8.48 18.74
C LEU A 241 -17.47 -9.97 18.53
N ASN A 242 -17.44 -10.40 17.27
CA ASN A 242 -17.06 -11.76 16.91
C ASN A 242 -15.57 -11.85 16.54
N MET A 243 -14.99 -10.73 16.16
CA MET A 243 -13.60 -10.61 15.76
C MET A 243 -13.15 -9.17 15.92
N TYR A 244 -11.88 -8.94 16.10
CA TYR A 244 -11.23 -7.63 15.95
C TYR A 244 -9.92 -7.79 15.21
N SER A 245 -9.35 -6.69 14.72
CA SER A 245 -8.04 -6.71 14.11
C SER A 245 -7.19 -5.54 14.57
N LEU A 246 -5.87 -5.76 14.57
CA LEU A 246 -4.86 -4.74 14.76
C LEU A 246 -4.09 -4.56 13.46
N VAL A 247 -3.89 -3.30 13.05
CA VAL A 247 -3.13 -2.97 11.84
C VAL A 247 -1.82 -2.32 12.24
N THR A 248 -0.70 -2.88 11.81
CA THR A 248 0.63 -2.30 12.05
C THR A 248 0.77 -0.94 11.37
N GLY A 249 1.66 -0.11 11.85
CA GLY A 249 1.89 1.23 11.31
C GLY A 249 3.09 1.31 10.35
N LEU A 250 3.78 2.45 10.41
CA LEU A 250 4.97 2.76 9.61
C LEU A 250 6.20 1.91 9.94
N ARG A 251 6.14 1.08 10.98
CA ARG A 251 7.22 0.21 11.46
C ARG A 251 6.69 -1.18 11.72
N LEU A 252 7.60 -2.15 11.79
CA LEU A 252 7.27 -3.55 12.06
C LEU A 252 7.18 -3.86 13.56
N ASP A 253 7.33 -2.84 14.39
CA ASP A 253 7.23 -2.97 15.84
C ASP A 253 5.77 -3.09 16.25
N VAL A 254 5.45 -4.14 16.96
CA VAL A 254 4.09 -4.50 17.39
C VAL A 254 4.04 -4.67 18.92
N PRO A 255 2.85 -4.59 19.54
CA PRO A 255 2.72 -4.92 20.95
C PRO A 255 3.21 -6.33 21.25
N ASN A 256 3.87 -6.51 22.39
CA ASN A 256 4.32 -7.84 22.84
C ASN A 256 3.15 -8.76 23.18
N SER A 257 2.12 -8.20 23.80
CA SER A 257 0.85 -8.86 24.11
C SER A 257 -0.23 -7.81 24.29
N TRP A 258 -1.48 -8.22 24.34
CA TRP A 258 -2.59 -7.34 24.66
C TRP A 258 -3.75 -8.10 25.28
N GLU A 259 -4.68 -7.35 25.85
CA GLU A 259 -5.89 -7.88 26.46
C GLU A 259 -7.09 -7.05 25.98
N LEU A 260 -8.15 -7.68 25.53
CA LEU A 260 -9.40 -7.04 25.16
C LEU A 260 -10.43 -7.26 26.27
N TYR A 261 -11.06 -6.19 26.70
CA TYR A 261 -12.09 -6.22 27.73
C TYR A 261 -13.39 -5.58 27.23
N GLY A 262 -14.51 -6.00 27.82
CA GLY A 262 -15.82 -5.39 27.62
C GLY A 262 -16.49 -5.03 28.94
N ALA A 263 -17.29 -3.95 28.94
CA ALA A 263 -18.10 -3.52 30.06
C ALA A 263 -19.46 -2.97 29.60
N THR A 264 -20.47 -3.09 30.44
CA THR A 264 -21.80 -2.52 30.16
C THR A 264 -21.85 -1.03 30.46
N SER A 265 -20.99 -0.54 31.35
CA SER A 265 -20.81 0.88 31.66
C SER A 265 -19.32 1.19 31.82
N LYS A 266 -18.96 2.46 31.60
CA LYS A 266 -17.55 2.91 31.64
C LYS A 266 -16.92 2.70 33.02
N ASP A 267 -17.70 2.89 34.10
CA ASP A 267 -17.27 2.77 35.49
C ASP A 267 -17.60 1.39 36.09
N GLY A 268 -18.10 0.47 35.28
CA GLY A 268 -18.45 -0.88 35.67
C GLY A 268 -17.27 -1.86 35.72
N ALA A 269 -17.58 -3.10 36.11
CA ALA A 269 -16.59 -4.17 36.05
C ALA A 269 -16.25 -4.52 34.63
N TRP A 270 -14.97 -4.62 34.31
CA TRP A 270 -14.44 -5.02 33.04
C TRP A 270 -14.29 -6.55 32.98
N THR A 271 -14.87 -7.15 31.96
CA THR A 271 -14.76 -8.60 31.68
C THR A 271 -13.69 -8.80 30.63
N LEU A 272 -12.71 -9.66 30.90
CA LEU A 272 -11.73 -10.10 29.92
C LEU A 272 -12.44 -10.90 28.82
N ILE A 273 -12.24 -10.49 27.57
CA ILE A 273 -12.82 -11.11 26.37
C ILE A 273 -11.78 -11.98 25.65
N ASP A 274 -10.57 -11.44 25.49
CA ASP A 274 -9.49 -12.08 24.76
C ASP A 274 -8.13 -11.60 25.29
N SER A 275 -7.13 -12.50 25.24
CA SER A 275 -5.78 -12.22 25.76
C SER A 275 -4.71 -12.96 24.93
N PRO A 276 -4.50 -12.55 23.68
CA PRO A 276 -3.43 -13.12 22.86
C PRO A 276 -2.07 -12.83 23.44
N THR A 277 -1.23 -13.83 23.47
CA THR A 277 0.13 -13.76 24.06
C THR A 277 1.20 -13.40 23.06
N GLU A 278 0.89 -13.41 21.76
CA GLU A 278 1.86 -13.16 20.71
C GLU A 278 1.19 -12.50 19.51
N PHE A 279 1.81 -11.44 19.02
CA PHE A 279 1.49 -10.87 17.71
C PHE A 279 2.41 -11.52 16.68
N PRO A 280 1.88 -12.24 15.67
CA PRO A 280 2.70 -12.79 14.60
C PRO A 280 3.52 -11.67 13.96
N LYS A 281 4.85 -11.77 14.01
CA LYS A 281 5.75 -10.71 13.51
C LYS A 281 5.38 -10.33 12.08
N PRO A 282 5.01 -9.08 11.82
CA PRO A 282 4.67 -8.65 10.49
C PRO A 282 5.96 -8.62 9.64
N VAL A 283 5.86 -9.11 8.41
CA VAL A 283 6.95 -9.01 7.42
C VAL A 283 6.82 -7.76 6.55
N THR A 284 5.66 -7.09 6.62
CA THR A 284 5.36 -5.88 5.86
C THR A 284 4.70 -4.82 6.73
N LEU A 285 4.87 -3.55 6.34
CA LEU A 285 4.20 -2.42 6.99
C LEU A 285 2.69 -2.48 6.74
N TYR A 286 1.92 -1.95 7.67
CA TYR A 286 0.47 -1.86 7.60
C TYR A 286 -0.22 -3.22 7.44
N THR A 287 0.37 -4.27 7.98
CA THR A 287 -0.25 -5.59 8.00
C THR A 287 -1.40 -5.61 9.00
N GLU A 288 -2.56 -6.08 8.56
CA GLU A 288 -3.71 -6.33 9.43
C GLU A 288 -3.67 -7.77 9.93
N ARG A 289 -3.87 -7.97 11.23
CA ARG A 289 -4.04 -9.28 11.87
C ARG A 289 -5.35 -9.31 12.61
N ALA A 290 -6.18 -10.30 12.31
CA ALA A 290 -7.50 -10.47 12.90
C ALA A 290 -7.47 -11.59 13.96
N PHE A 291 -8.26 -11.40 15.01
CA PHE A 291 -8.36 -12.26 16.17
C PHE A 291 -9.84 -12.58 16.41
N SER A 292 -10.18 -13.87 16.39
CA SER A 292 -11.54 -14.34 16.66
C SER A 292 -11.84 -14.33 18.14
N ILE A 293 -13.07 -13.99 18.51
CA ILE A 293 -13.58 -14.03 19.87
C ILE A 293 -14.46 -15.27 20.04
N ASP A 294 -14.04 -16.21 20.89
CA ASP A 294 -14.71 -17.49 21.06
C ASP A 294 -16.11 -17.38 21.68
N THR A 295 -16.26 -16.46 22.62
CA THR A 295 -17.52 -16.24 23.33
C THR A 295 -17.99 -14.78 23.22
N PRO A 296 -18.55 -14.39 22.07
CA PRO A 296 -19.04 -13.04 21.84
C PRO A 296 -20.15 -12.66 22.84
N LYS A 297 -20.00 -11.52 23.48
CA LYS A 297 -21.01 -10.94 24.37
C LYS A 297 -21.14 -9.44 24.08
N ALA A 298 -22.36 -8.92 24.10
CA ALA A 298 -22.61 -7.54 23.79
C ALA A 298 -22.16 -6.62 24.93
N TYR A 299 -21.29 -5.67 24.59
CA TYR A 299 -20.85 -4.60 25.46
C TYR A 299 -20.96 -3.26 24.72
N ARG A 300 -21.13 -2.19 25.50
CA ARG A 300 -21.10 -0.83 24.98
C ARG A 300 -19.71 -0.22 25.09
N HIS A 301 -18.97 -0.58 26.13
CA HIS A 301 -17.62 -0.08 26.38
C HIS A 301 -16.60 -1.20 26.17
N TYR A 302 -15.56 -0.89 25.46
CA TYR A 302 -14.44 -1.78 25.24
C TYR A 302 -13.14 -1.13 25.68
N ARG A 303 -12.22 -1.93 26.16
CA ARG A 303 -10.88 -1.52 26.52
C ARG A 303 -9.90 -2.49 25.91
N ILE A 304 -8.92 -1.97 25.18
CA ILE A 304 -7.76 -2.75 24.75
C ILE A 304 -6.55 -2.27 25.55
N LYS A 305 -5.91 -3.19 26.25
CA LYS A 305 -4.67 -2.95 26.98
C LYS A 305 -3.53 -3.53 26.14
N LEU A 306 -2.70 -2.67 25.60
CA LEU A 306 -1.56 -3.01 24.76
C LEU A 306 -0.30 -2.97 25.60
N ASN A 307 0.49 -4.07 25.60
CA ASN A 307 1.72 -4.19 26.39
C ASN A 307 2.94 -4.13 25.46
N GLY A 308 3.88 -3.28 25.76
CA GLY A 308 5.12 -3.12 25.01
C GLY A 308 5.69 -1.72 25.17
N SER A 309 7.01 -1.64 25.25
CA SER A 309 7.71 -0.35 25.42
C SER A 309 7.83 0.44 24.10
N TYR A 310 7.60 -0.22 22.98
CA TYR A 310 7.74 0.40 21.67
C TYR A 310 6.92 -0.36 20.62
N PHE A 311 5.93 0.31 20.02
CA PHE A 311 5.16 -0.22 18.90
C PHE A 311 4.43 0.88 18.14
N VAL A 312 4.01 0.58 16.92
CA VAL A 312 3.25 1.51 16.06
C VAL A 312 2.06 0.78 15.47
N LEU A 313 0.86 1.20 15.83
CA LEU A 313 -0.38 0.71 15.25
C LEU A 313 -1.05 1.80 14.40
N SER A 314 -1.58 1.41 13.26
CA SER A 314 -2.30 2.30 12.34
C SER A 314 -3.80 2.30 12.64
N GLN A 315 -4.42 1.13 12.80
CA GLN A 315 -5.86 0.99 12.97
C GLN A 315 -6.21 -0.17 13.90
N ILE A 316 -7.36 -0.05 14.53
CA ILE A 316 -8.10 -1.15 15.17
C ILE A 316 -9.42 -1.29 14.42
N HIS A 317 -9.74 -2.50 13.96
CA HIS A 317 -11.03 -2.77 13.34
C HIS A 317 -11.83 -3.74 14.19
N LEU A 318 -13.13 -3.55 14.21
CA LEU A 318 -14.08 -4.32 15.00
C LEU A 318 -15.09 -4.98 14.06
N TYR A 319 -15.47 -6.22 14.37
CA TYR A 319 -16.36 -7.00 13.52
C TYR A 319 -17.44 -7.67 14.34
N THR A 320 -18.65 -7.70 13.78
CA THR A 320 -19.79 -8.45 14.30
C THR A 320 -20.43 -9.27 13.17
N LYS A 321 -21.19 -10.31 13.55
CA LYS A 321 -22.04 -11.04 12.60
C LYS A 321 -23.25 -10.24 12.21
#